data_22ced9044d351bdd98f7dbeb8fd5c32a
#
_entry.id   22ced9044d351bdd98f7dbeb8fd5c32a
#
_cell.length_a   1.000
_cell.length_b   1.000
_cell.length_c   1.000
_cell.angle_alpha   90.00
_cell.angle_beta   90.00
_cell.angle_gamma   90.00
#
_symmetry.space_group_name_H-M   'P 1'
#
loop_
_entity.id
_entity.type
_entity.pdbx_description
1 polymer ?
#
loop_
_entity_poly.entity_id
_entity_poly.type
_entity_poly.pdbx_seq_one_letter_code
_entity_poly.pdbx_strand_id
1 'polypeptide(L)'
;SRTIVRRAFDLGITHFDLANNYGPPYGSAEETFGVLLQKDLAPFRDELVISTKAGYDMWPGPYGDFGSRKYLLASLDQSLKRMGLDYVDIFYSHRRDPGTPMEETLGALDTAVRQGKALYAGISSYSAERTAQAAGILRDLGTPLLIHQPSYSMLNRWIERGLLDVLGDEGVGCIAFSPLAQGMLTDRYLGGIPADSRASRNGSLSPDMLTDQALEKIRALDALAKGRGQTLAQMALAWTLRDPRVTSTLVGASSVAQLEANVGALANLDFSADELAEIDGHATDSGINIWAGSSDE
;
A
#
# COMPACT_ATOMS: atom_id res chain seq x y z
N SER A 1 -6.00 15.62 -10.34
CA SER A 1 -6.57 14.49 -9.56
C SER A 1 -7.89 13.96 -10.13
N ARG A 2 -8.91 14.84 -10.41
CA ARG A 2 -10.26 14.40 -10.84
C ARG A 2 -10.25 13.49 -12.08
N THR A 3 -9.52 13.88 -13.13
CA THR A 3 -9.40 13.09 -14.37
C THR A 3 -8.79 11.71 -14.15
N ILE A 4 -7.80 11.61 -13.25
CA ILE A 4 -7.13 10.35 -12.92
C ILE A 4 -8.09 9.42 -12.17
N VAL A 5 -8.82 9.92 -11.16
CA VAL A 5 -9.77 9.13 -10.37
C VAL A 5 -10.92 8.60 -11.24
N ARG A 6 -11.48 9.45 -12.09
CA ARG A 6 -12.53 9.03 -13.05
C ARG A 6 -12.01 7.97 -14.04
N ARG A 7 -10.81 8.20 -14.58
CA ARG A 7 -10.21 7.25 -15.51
C ARG A 7 -9.87 5.92 -14.84
N ALA A 8 -9.45 5.94 -13.55
CA ALA A 8 -9.23 4.73 -12.78
C ALA A 8 -10.51 3.90 -12.70
N PHE A 9 -11.64 4.52 -12.36
CA PHE A 9 -12.94 3.87 -12.32
C PHE A 9 -13.35 3.33 -13.71
N ASP A 10 -13.19 4.11 -14.78
CA ASP A 10 -13.48 3.68 -16.15
C ASP A 10 -12.62 2.46 -16.59
N LEU A 11 -11.41 2.30 -16.02
CA LEU A 11 -10.52 1.17 -16.25
C LEU A 11 -10.83 -0.05 -15.35
N GLY A 12 -11.85 0.02 -14.50
CA GLY A 12 -12.26 -1.06 -13.60
C GLY A 12 -11.54 -1.06 -12.25
N ILE A 13 -10.81 0.01 -11.90
CA ILE A 13 -10.22 0.15 -10.56
C ILE A 13 -11.31 0.66 -9.62
N THR A 14 -11.67 -0.15 -8.64
CA THR A 14 -12.72 0.16 -7.66
C THR A 14 -12.19 0.41 -6.26
N HIS A 15 -10.94 0.01 -5.95
CA HIS A 15 -10.35 0.23 -4.64
C HIS A 15 -9.55 1.55 -4.59
N PHE A 16 -9.98 2.46 -3.71
CA PHE A 16 -9.32 3.73 -3.41
C PHE A 16 -8.78 3.69 -1.99
N ASP A 17 -7.46 3.71 -1.88
CA ASP A 17 -6.75 3.53 -0.61
C ASP A 17 -6.21 4.86 -0.08
N LEU A 18 -6.67 5.23 1.11
CA LEU A 18 -6.36 6.48 1.79
C LEU A 18 -5.74 6.23 3.17
N ALA A 19 -5.35 7.29 3.84
CA ALA A 19 -5.01 7.31 5.26
C ALA A 19 -5.28 8.71 5.84
N ASN A 20 -5.53 8.78 7.14
CA ASN A 20 -5.82 10.03 7.82
C ASN A 20 -4.72 11.09 7.64
N ASN A 21 -3.45 10.65 7.59
CA ASN A 21 -2.28 11.53 7.49
C ASN A 21 -1.79 11.79 6.06
N TYR A 22 -2.49 11.29 5.01
CA TYR A 22 -2.06 11.57 3.64
C TYR A 22 -2.32 13.04 3.26
N GLY A 23 -1.28 13.66 2.72
CA GLY A 23 -1.25 15.07 2.35
C GLY A 23 0.14 15.47 1.85
N PRO A 24 0.62 16.72 1.93
CA PRO A 24 0.32 17.79 2.88
C PRO A 24 -0.88 18.69 2.49
N PRO A 25 -1.55 19.32 3.48
CA PRO A 25 -1.52 19.01 4.92
C PRO A 25 -2.19 17.66 5.21
N TYR A 26 -1.96 17.09 6.40
CA TYR A 26 -2.62 15.86 6.84
C TYR A 26 -4.15 15.94 6.68
N GLY A 27 -4.75 14.88 6.14
CA GLY A 27 -6.18 14.82 5.85
C GLY A 27 -6.60 15.36 4.49
N SER A 28 -5.74 16.11 3.79
CA SER A 28 -6.10 16.74 2.51
C SER A 28 -6.37 15.74 1.38
N ALA A 29 -5.80 14.54 1.44
CA ALA A 29 -6.10 13.49 0.48
C ALA A 29 -7.54 12.99 0.65
N GLU A 30 -7.98 12.77 1.89
CA GLU A 30 -9.36 12.36 2.21
C GLU A 30 -10.37 13.46 1.86
N GLU A 31 -10.07 14.73 2.16
CA GLU A 31 -10.91 15.88 1.78
C GLU A 31 -11.07 15.97 0.25
N THR A 32 -9.95 15.85 -0.47
CA THR A 32 -9.95 15.87 -1.95
C THR A 32 -10.75 14.72 -2.51
N PHE A 33 -10.55 13.52 -1.98
CA PHE A 33 -11.28 12.33 -2.42
C PHE A 33 -12.78 12.46 -2.12
N GLY A 34 -13.16 12.94 -0.93
CA GLY A 34 -14.55 13.18 -0.56
C GLY A 34 -15.26 14.11 -1.53
N VAL A 35 -14.62 15.21 -1.94
CA VAL A 35 -15.16 16.12 -2.96
C VAL A 35 -15.35 15.40 -4.31
N LEU A 36 -14.39 14.58 -4.73
CA LEU A 36 -14.47 13.82 -5.99
C LEU A 36 -15.56 12.75 -5.93
N LEU A 37 -15.64 12.03 -4.80
CA LEU A 37 -16.65 11.02 -4.58
C LEU A 37 -18.06 11.62 -4.70
N GLN A 38 -18.34 12.71 -3.98
CA GLN A 38 -19.63 13.37 -4.02
C GLN A 38 -20.02 13.85 -5.44
N LYS A 39 -19.05 14.35 -6.21
CA LYS A 39 -19.32 14.94 -7.53
C LYS A 39 -19.44 13.91 -8.65
N ASP A 40 -18.64 12.85 -8.59
CA ASP A 40 -18.43 11.98 -9.75
C ASP A 40 -18.79 10.51 -9.48
N LEU A 41 -18.66 10.01 -8.24
CA LEU A 41 -18.74 8.59 -7.93
C LEU A 41 -19.86 8.23 -6.91
N ALA A 42 -20.59 9.20 -6.37
CA ALA A 42 -21.64 8.94 -5.39
C ALA A 42 -22.67 7.88 -5.83
N PRO A 43 -23.14 7.84 -7.10
CA PRO A 43 -24.05 6.79 -7.57
C PRO A 43 -23.45 5.38 -7.57
N PHE A 44 -22.13 5.26 -7.46
CA PHE A 44 -21.40 4.00 -7.52
C PHE A 44 -20.79 3.60 -6.17
N ARG A 45 -21.22 4.24 -5.04
CA ARG A 45 -20.63 3.96 -3.72
C ARG A 45 -20.58 2.48 -3.39
N ASP A 46 -21.60 1.73 -3.72
CA ASP A 46 -21.71 0.30 -3.41
C ASP A 46 -20.83 -0.59 -4.33
N GLU A 47 -20.29 -0.02 -5.41
CA GLU A 47 -19.32 -0.68 -6.31
C GLU A 47 -17.87 -0.36 -5.91
N LEU A 48 -17.66 0.55 -4.96
CA LEU A 48 -16.33 1.01 -4.56
C LEU A 48 -15.89 0.34 -3.26
N VAL A 49 -14.61 0.03 -3.19
CA VAL A 49 -13.88 -0.29 -1.95
C VAL A 49 -13.11 0.95 -1.53
N ILE A 50 -13.51 1.58 -0.46
CA ILE A 50 -12.84 2.76 0.10
C ILE A 50 -12.19 2.36 1.41
N SER A 51 -10.87 2.51 1.48
CA SER A 51 -10.12 2.22 2.70
C SER A 51 -9.45 3.45 3.27
N THR A 52 -9.33 3.50 4.60
CA THR A 52 -8.50 4.47 5.30
C THR A 52 -7.80 3.84 6.49
N LYS A 53 -6.80 4.55 7.03
CA LYS A 53 -5.86 4.04 8.02
C LYS A 53 -5.58 5.10 9.08
N ALA A 54 -5.25 4.67 10.29
CA ALA A 54 -4.68 5.50 11.35
C ALA A 54 -3.56 4.75 12.07
N GLY A 55 -2.50 5.47 12.48
CA GLY A 55 -1.34 4.87 13.14
C GLY A 55 -0.08 5.75 13.10
N TYR A 56 -0.06 6.77 12.26
CA TYR A 56 1.00 7.79 12.22
C TYR A 56 0.48 9.10 12.80
N ASP A 57 1.39 10.03 13.13
CA ASP A 57 1.04 11.32 13.72
C ASP A 57 0.01 12.09 12.88
N MET A 58 -0.95 12.66 13.55
CA MET A 58 -2.05 13.40 12.91
C MET A 58 -2.30 14.76 13.58
N TRP A 59 -2.12 14.86 14.89
CA TRP A 59 -2.22 16.11 15.65
C TRP A 59 -1.28 16.12 16.86
N PRO A 60 -0.87 17.30 17.35
CA PRO A 60 -0.03 17.41 18.53
C PRO A 60 -0.71 16.85 19.79
N GLY A 61 0.08 16.22 20.65
CA GLY A 61 -0.36 15.74 21.96
C GLY A 61 -0.29 14.23 22.10
N PRO A 62 -0.56 13.69 23.29
CA PRO A 62 -0.29 12.29 23.62
C PRO A 62 -1.23 11.28 22.95
N TYR A 63 -2.30 11.75 22.33
CA TYR A 63 -3.30 10.90 21.68
C TYR A 63 -3.42 11.20 20.18
N GLY A 64 -2.41 11.79 19.56
CA GLY A 64 -2.40 12.16 18.15
C GLY A 64 -1.62 11.20 17.25
N ASP A 65 -1.18 10.06 17.76
CA ASP A 65 -0.35 9.08 17.06
C ASP A 65 -0.57 7.66 17.59
N PHE A 66 0.02 6.66 16.91
CA PHE A 66 0.08 5.24 17.28
C PHE A 66 -1.25 4.49 17.24
N GLY A 67 -1.44 3.49 18.14
CA GLY A 67 -2.48 2.48 18.04
C GLY A 67 -3.51 2.47 19.16
N SER A 68 -3.52 3.47 20.07
CA SER A 68 -4.49 3.48 21.16
C SER A 68 -5.93 3.51 20.63
N ARG A 69 -6.83 2.85 21.35
CA ARG A 69 -8.27 2.84 21.03
C ARG A 69 -8.83 4.26 20.85
N LYS A 70 -8.42 5.18 21.71
CA LYS A 70 -8.85 6.59 21.65
C LYS A 70 -8.43 7.24 20.33
N TYR A 71 -7.18 7.04 19.93
CA TYR A 71 -6.64 7.63 18.70
C TYR A 71 -7.31 7.03 17.46
N LEU A 72 -7.42 5.69 17.38
CA LEU A 72 -7.96 5.02 16.21
C LEU A 72 -9.42 5.40 15.95
N LEU A 73 -10.28 5.37 16.98
CA LEU A 73 -11.69 5.71 16.82
C LEU A 73 -11.91 7.18 16.51
N ALA A 74 -11.18 8.09 17.16
CA ALA A 74 -11.24 9.52 16.85
C ALA A 74 -10.75 9.81 15.42
N SER A 75 -9.70 9.13 14.97
CA SER A 75 -9.18 9.25 13.60
C SER A 75 -10.19 8.79 12.57
N LEU A 76 -10.84 7.64 12.78
CA LEU A 76 -11.87 7.15 11.88
C LEU A 76 -13.04 8.14 11.76
N ASP A 77 -13.53 8.68 12.89
CA ASP A 77 -14.60 9.66 12.87
C ASP A 77 -14.24 10.94 12.08
N GLN A 78 -12.98 11.38 12.22
CA GLN A 78 -12.47 12.52 11.46
C GLN A 78 -12.33 12.18 9.96
N SER A 79 -11.86 10.97 9.63
CA SER A 79 -11.71 10.50 8.24
C SER A 79 -13.07 10.41 7.54
N LEU A 80 -14.07 9.83 8.19
CA LEU A 80 -15.45 9.78 7.68
C LEU A 80 -16.00 11.18 7.41
N LYS A 81 -15.78 12.11 8.34
CA LYS A 81 -16.21 13.51 8.18
C LYS A 81 -15.53 14.19 6.99
N ARG A 82 -14.19 14.00 6.81
CA ARG A 82 -13.45 14.57 5.68
C ARG A 82 -13.94 14.04 4.34
N MET A 83 -14.22 12.75 4.27
CA MET A 83 -14.70 12.10 3.04
C MET A 83 -16.19 12.28 2.80
N GLY A 84 -16.97 12.71 3.80
CA GLY A 84 -18.42 12.79 3.71
C GLY A 84 -19.09 11.42 3.60
N LEU A 85 -18.58 10.43 4.35
CA LEU A 85 -19.03 9.04 4.34
C LEU A 85 -19.59 8.65 5.70
N ASP A 86 -20.55 7.72 5.71
CA ASP A 86 -21.06 7.08 6.92
C ASP A 86 -20.15 5.89 7.35
N TYR A 87 -19.51 5.23 6.38
CA TYR A 87 -18.59 4.11 6.60
C TYR A 87 -17.50 4.04 5.53
N VAL A 88 -16.39 3.40 5.87
CA VAL A 88 -15.38 2.90 4.93
C VAL A 88 -15.51 1.39 4.77
N ASP A 89 -15.04 0.85 3.66
CA ASP A 89 -15.05 -0.60 3.46
C ASP A 89 -13.99 -1.26 4.33
N ILE A 90 -12.78 -0.70 4.37
CA ILE A 90 -11.69 -1.25 5.18
C ILE A 90 -11.08 -0.16 6.06
N PHE A 91 -10.98 -0.44 7.36
CA PHE A 91 -10.23 0.41 8.29
C PHE A 91 -8.98 -0.32 8.78
N TYR A 92 -7.81 0.31 8.60
CA TYR A 92 -6.52 -0.29 8.94
C TYR A 92 -5.91 0.30 10.20
N SER A 93 -5.29 -0.58 11.03
CA SER A 93 -4.15 -0.17 11.84
C SER A 93 -2.96 0.04 10.91
N HIS A 94 -2.51 1.31 10.75
CA HIS A 94 -1.54 1.71 9.73
C HIS A 94 -0.12 1.21 10.00
N ARG A 95 0.20 0.98 11.27
CA ARG A 95 1.42 0.34 11.76
C ARG A 95 1.18 -0.26 13.13
N ARG A 96 2.07 -1.15 13.55
CA ARG A 96 2.07 -1.62 14.94
C ARG A 96 2.43 -0.48 15.90
N ASP A 97 1.78 -0.46 17.05
CA ASP A 97 2.15 0.37 18.21
C ASP A 97 2.81 -0.51 19.27
N PRO A 98 4.12 -0.37 19.54
CA PRO A 98 4.78 -1.17 20.56
C PRO A 98 4.38 -0.77 22.01
N GLY A 99 3.85 0.43 22.19
CA GLY A 99 3.43 0.97 23.49
C GLY A 99 2.00 0.63 23.88
N THR A 100 1.18 0.12 22.95
CA THR A 100 -0.22 -0.25 23.20
C THR A 100 -0.40 -1.77 23.04
N PRO A 101 -1.07 -2.45 23.99
CA PRO A 101 -1.43 -3.85 23.81
C PRO A 101 -2.19 -4.08 22.50
N MET A 102 -1.83 -5.13 21.77
CA MET A 102 -2.47 -5.41 20.49
C MET A 102 -3.98 -5.62 20.61
N GLU A 103 -4.43 -6.18 21.70
CA GLU A 103 -5.85 -6.39 22.03
C GLU A 103 -6.61 -5.05 22.09
N GLU A 104 -5.98 -3.97 22.55
CA GLU A 104 -6.60 -2.64 22.55
C GLU A 104 -6.69 -2.08 21.14
N THR A 105 -5.61 -2.14 20.37
CA THR A 105 -5.56 -1.67 18.98
C THR A 105 -6.56 -2.43 18.11
N LEU A 106 -6.53 -3.75 18.16
CA LEU A 106 -7.42 -4.60 17.36
C LEU A 106 -8.87 -4.56 17.86
N GLY A 107 -9.07 -4.40 19.17
CA GLY A 107 -10.39 -4.15 19.76
C GLY A 107 -11.00 -2.81 19.30
N ALA A 108 -10.18 -1.83 18.92
CA ALA A 108 -10.66 -0.60 18.29
C ALA A 108 -11.17 -0.88 16.86
N LEU A 109 -10.46 -1.71 16.09
CA LEU A 109 -10.91 -2.13 14.75
C LEU A 109 -12.23 -2.91 14.84
N ASP A 110 -12.33 -3.90 15.74
CA ASP A 110 -13.57 -4.62 16.02
C ASP A 110 -14.72 -3.68 16.36
N THR A 111 -14.45 -2.68 17.22
CA THR A 111 -15.46 -1.67 17.56
C THR A 111 -15.92 -0.87 16.36
N ALA A 112 -15.00 -0.45 15.49
CA ALA A 112 -15.35 0.27 14.27
C ALA A 112 -16.28 -0.56 13.36
N VAL A 113 -16.00 -1.85 13.22
CA VAL A 113 -16.84 -2.78 12.46
C VAL A 113 -18.21 -2.96 13.12
N ARG A 114 -18.26 -3.23 14.43
CA ARG A 114 -19.54 -3.39 15.17
C ARG A 114 -20.40 -2.13 15.17
N GLN A 115 -19.80 -0.96 15.10
CA GLN A 115 -20.52 0.33 14.97
C GLN A 115 -20.98 0.61 13.53
N GLY A 116 -20.62 -0.23 12.56
CA GLY A 116 -20.96 -0.02 11.15
C GLY A 116 -20.18 1.14 10.49
N LYS A 117 -19.08 1.59 11.12
CA LYS A 117 -18.19 2.63 10.56
C LYS A 117 -17.11 2.07 9.64
N ALA A 118 -16.89 0.77 9.68
CA ALA A 118 -16.10 0.01 8.73
C ALA A 118 -16.77 -1.33 8.45
N LEU A 119 -16.62 -1.88 7.25
CA LEU A 119 -17.12 -3.23 6.96
C LEU A 119 -16.11 -4.29 7.37
N TYR A 120 -14.83 -3.99 7.22
CA TYR A 120 -13.73 -4.94 7.46
C TYR A 120 -12.57 -4.29 8.20
N ALA A 121 -11.83 -5.14 8.93
CA ALA A 121 -10.59 -4.78 9.61
C ALA A 121 -9.37 -5.16 8.75
N GLY A 122 -8.37 -4.27 8.68
CA GLY A 122 -7.08 -4.50 8.05
C GLY A 122 -5.93 -4.08 8.95
N ILE A 123 -4.73 -4.58 8.63
CA ILE A 123 -3.47 -4.17 9.25
C ILE A 123 -2.44 -3.83 8.18
N SER A 124 -1.44 -3.04 8.53
CA SER A 124 -0.36 -2.66 7.62
C SER A 124 1.00 -2.74 8.31
N SER A 125 2.00 -3.23 7.59
CA SER A 125 3.40 -3.30 8.03
C SER A 125 3.65 -4.11 9.32
N TYR A 126 2.84 -5.10 9.64
CA TYR A 126 3.08 -6.03 10.74
C TYR A 126 4.01 -7.16 10.28
N SER A 127 4.89 -7.66 11.15
CA SER A 127 5.69 -8.85 10.87
C SER A 127 4.83 -10.11 10.73
N ALA A 128 5.41 -11.20 10.24
CA ALA A 128 4.72 -12.50 10.13
C ALA A 128 4.13 -12.94 11.47
N GLU A 129 4.95 -12.89 12.54
CA GLU A 129 4.54 -13.27 13.90
C GLU A 129 3.38 -12.39 14.39
N ARG A 130 3.50 -11.07 14.24
CA ARG A 130 2.48 -10.12 14.69
C ARG A 130 1.20 -10.21 13.87
N THR A 131 1.31 -10.57 12.60
CA THR A 131 0.13 -10.83 11.74
C THR A 131 -0.63 -12.07 12.21
N ALA A 132 0.05 -13.16 12.52
CA ALA A 132 -0.59 -14.36 13.09
C ALA A 132 -1.28 -14.06 14.43
N GLN A 133 -0.63 -13.31 15.32
CA GLN A 133 -1.23 -12.86 16.58
C GLN A 133 -2.46 -11.99 16.34
N ALA A 134 -2.38 -11.02 15.43
CA ALA A 134 -3.49 -10.13 15.09
C ALA A 134 -4.69 -10.89 14.52
N ALA A 135 -4.45 -11.85 13.63
CA ALA A 135 -5.49 -12.70 13.05
C ALA A 135 -6.20 -13.53 14.15
N GLY A 136 -5.43 -14.09 15.10
CA GLY A 136 -5.98 -14.80 16.25
C GLY A 136 -6.87 -13.91 17.12
N ILE A 137 -6.39 -12.76 17.53
CA ILE A 137 -7.13 -11.81 18.39
C ILE A 137 -8.43 -11.35 17.69
N LEU A 138 -8.36 -10.95 16.43
CA LEU A 138 -9.55 -10.49 15.69
C LEU A 138 -10.56 -11.61 15.47
N ARG A 139 -10.12 -12.85 15.24
CA ARG A 139 -10.98 -14.03 15.15
C ARG A 139 -11.72 -14.29 16.47
N ASP A 140 -11.02 -14.21 17.60
CA ASP A 140 -11.62 -14.39 18.92
C ASP A 140 -12.63 -13.29 19.26
N LEU A 141 -12.43 -12.06 18.74
CA LEU A 141 -13.39 -10.95 18.82
C LEU A 141 -14.60 -11.14 17.88
N GLY A 142 -14.53 -12.04 16.91
CA GLY A 142 -15.60 -12.28 15.92
C GLY A 142 -15.55 -11.31 14.72
N THR A 143 -14.45 -10.60 14.54
CA THR A 143 -14.18 -9.73 13.39
C THR A 143 -12.92 -10.20 12.68
N PRO A 144 -13.00 -11.20 11.76
CA PRO A 144 -11.82 -11.75 11.10
C PRO A 144 -11.00 -10.69 10.38
N LEU A 145 -9.66 -10.83 10.45
CA LEU A 145 -8.74 -10.00 9.69
C LEU A 145 -8.96 -10.25 8.19
N LEU A 146 -9.30 -9.21 7.43
CA LEU A 146 -9.54 -9.33 5.99
C LEU A 146 -8.25 -9.29 5.19
N ILE A 147 -7.36 -8.33 5.50
CA ILE A 147 -6.28 -7.97 4.60
C ILE A 147 -5.10 -7.37 5.35
N HIS A 148 -3.89 -7.67 4.87
CA HIS A 148 -2.65 -7.04 5.29
C HIS A 148 -2.06 -6.20 4.15
N GLN A 149 -1.60 -4.99 4.47
CA GLN A 149 -0.98 -4.08 3.51
C GLN A 149 0.52 -3.91 3.82
N PRO A 150 1.44 -4.69 3.20
CA PRO A 150 2.88 -4.55 3.36
C PRO A 150 3.52 -3.76 2.22
N SER A 151 4.74 -3.21 2.46
CA SER A 151 5.61 -2.77 1.37
C SER A 151 6.20 -3.99 0.65
N TYR A 152 6.13 -4.00 -0.68
CA TYR A 152 6.67 -5.10 -1.47
C TYR A 152 7.04 -4.66 -2.87
N SER A 153 8.23 -5.04 -3.32
CA SER A 153 8.72 -4.80 -4.68
C SER A 153 9.89 -5.74 -5.00
N MET A 154 10.36 -5.74 -6.23
CA MET A 154 11.57 -6.46 -6.65
C MET A 154 12.82 -6.11 -5.82
N LEU A 155 12.88 -4.91 -5.23
CA LEU A 155 14.00 -4.41 -4.44
C LEU A 155 13.73 -4.42 -2.92
N ASN A 156 12.56 -4.91 -2.50
CA ASN A 156 12.14 -5.04 -1.10
C ASN A 156 11.27 -6.29 -0.93
N ARG A 157 11.89 -7.41 -0.59
CA ARG A 157 11.30 -8.76 -0.64
C ARG A 157 11.02 -9.38 0.75
N TRP A 158 11.00 -8.58 1.79
CA TRP A 158 10.91 -9.06 3.17
C TRP A 158 9.69 -9.95 3.45
N ILE A 159 8.55 -9.71 2.77
CA ILE A 159 7.31 -10.47 2.98
C ILE A 159 7.41 -11.93 2.55
N GLU A 160 8.36 -12.26 1.65
CA GLU A 160 8.61 -13.64 1.19
C GLU A 160 9.22 -14.52 2.31
N ARG A 161 9.71 -13.90 3.39
CA ARG A 161 10.31 -14.59 4.54
C ARG A 161 9.26 -14.91 5.62
N GLY A 162 8.19 -15.61 5.24
CA GLY A 162 7.18 -16.14 6.16
C GLY A 162 5.88 -15.31 6.25
N LEU A 163 5.85 -14.02 5.90
CA LEU A 163 4.59 -13.26 5.96
C LEU A 163 3.57 -13.79 4.94
N LEU A 164 3.98 -14.06 3.71
CA LEU A 164 3.09 -14.64 2.70
C LEU A 164 2.55 -16.02 3.11
N ASP A 165 3.35 -16.82 3.84
CA ASP A 165 2.91 -18.11 4.35
C ASP A 165 1.83 -17.93 5.41
N VAL A 166 2.04 -17.04 6.38
CA VAL A 166 1.03 -16.70 7.41
C VAL A 166 -0.26 -16.19 6.78
N LEU A 167 -0.16 -15.31 5.78
CA LEU A 167 -1.36 -14.79 5.10
C LEU A 167 -2.12 -15.89 4.37
N GLY A 168 -1.41 -16.81 3.72
CA GLY A 168 -2.01 -17.98 3.07
C GLY A 168 -2.70 -18.91 4.06
N ASP A 169 -2.04 -19.23 5.17
CA ASP A 169 -2.55 -20.13 6.20
C ASP A 169 -3.78 -19.55 6.94
N GLU A 170 -3.78 -18.23 7.18
CA GLU A 170 -4.89 -17.53 7.84
C GLU A 170 -6.02 -17.12 6.87
N GLY A 171 -5.84 -17.29 5.56
CA GLY A 171 -6.81 -16.87 4.55
C GLY A 171 -6.96 -15.34 4.46
N VAL A 172 -5.89 -14.60 4.75
CA VAL A 172 -5.85 -13.13 4.77
C VAL A 172 -5.32 -12.60 3.44
N GLY A 173 -6.00 -11.63 2.84
CA GLY A 173 -5.56 -10.99 1.61
C GLY A 173 -4.27 -10.17 1.81
N CYS A 174 -3.50 -10.02 0.72
CA CYS A 174 -2.31 -9.17 0.68
C CYS A 174 -2.46 -8.09 -0.38
N ILE A 175 -2.32 -6.82 0.02
CA ILE A 175 -2.27 -5.70 -0.91
C ILE A 175 -0.94 -4.97 -0.79
N ALA A 176 -0.09 -5.08 -1.82
CA ALA A 176 1.26 -4.55 -1.79
C ALA A 176 1.30 -3.04 -2.05
N PHE A 177 1.97 -2.28 -1.19
CA PHE A 177 2.27 -0.87 -1.47
C PHE A 177 3.74 -0.67 -1.86
N SER A 178 4.03 0.44 -2.53
CA SER A 178 5.35 0.77 -3.10
C SER A 178 5.91 -0.29 -4.08
N PRO A 179 5.11 -0.89 -4.97
CA PRO A 179 5.55 -1.95 -5.88
C PRO A 179 6.63 -1.47 -6.86
N LEU A 180 6.70 -0.16 -7.12
CA LEU A 180 7.71 0.47 -7.97
C LEU A 180 8.91 1.02 -7.18
N ALA A 181 9.10 0.57 -5.92
CA ALA A 181 10.23 0.99 -5.08
C ALA A 181 10.40 2.52 -5.08
N GLN A 182 9.32 3.25 -4.80
CA GLN A 182 9.26 4.73 -4.79
C GLN A 182 9.63 5.38 -6.15
N GLY A 183 9.53 4.63 -7.23
CA GLY A 183 9.84 5.06 -8.59
C GLY A 183 11.21 4.60 -9.10
N MET A 184 12.00 3.88 -8.30
CA MET A 184 13.27 3.29 -8.75
C MET A 184 13.07 2.27 -9.87
N LEU A 185 11.98 1.50 -9.83
CA LEU A 185 11.61 0.51 -10.86
C LEU A 185 10.81 1.17 -12.01
N THR A 186 11.34 2.30 -12.50
CA THR A 186 10.85 3.00 -13.70
C THR A 186 12.05 3.45 -14.53
N ASP A 187 11.82 3.90 -15.75
CA ASP A 187 12.84 4.47 -16.64
C ASP A 187 13.42 5.81 -16.15
N ARG A 188 12.77 6.42 -15.16
CA ARG A 188 13.07 7.78 -14.67
C ARG A 188 14.50 7.96 -14.20
N TYR A 189 15.10 6.93 -13.58
CA TYR A 189 16.45 7.00 -12.98
C TYR A 189 17.54 6.34 -13.85
N LEU A 190 17.21 5.75 -14.99
CA LEU A 190 18.17 5.09 -15.87
C LEU A 190 19.28 6.02 -16.39
N GLY A 191 18.93 7.30 -16.61
CA GLY A 191 19.84 8.36 -17.08
C GLY A 191 20.46 9.23 -15.98
N GLY A 192 20.24 8.89 -14.69
CA GLY A 192 20.66 9.70 -13.56
C GLY A 192 19.47 10.22 -12.73
N ILE A 193 19.72 11.09 -11.74
CA ILE A 193 18.69 11.65 -10.87
C ILE A 193 18.11 12.93 -11.48
N PRO A 194 16.87 12.94 -11.99
CA PRO A 194 16.25 14.16 -12.51
C PRO A 194 16.03 15.20 -11.42
N ALA A 195 16.22 16.48 -11.74
CA ALA A 195 16.10 17.59 -10.79
C ALA A 195 14.70 17.74 -10.17
N ASP A 196 13.66 17.22 -10.84
CA ASP A 196 12.26 17.24 -10.40
C ASP A 196 11.79 15.91 -9.78
N SER A 197 12.70 14.95 -9.54
CA SER A 197 12.41 13.63 -9.01
C SER A 197 12.13 13.64 -7.50
N ARG A 198 11.59 12.52 -6.97
CA ARG A 198 11.45 12.35 -5.52
C ARG A 198 12.79 12.35 -4.80
N ALA A 199 13.82 11.76 -5.41
CA ALA A 199 15.17 11.72 -4.86
C ALA A 199 15.80 13.12 -4.73
N SER A 200 15.42 14.10 -5.58
CA SER A 200 15.92 15.46 -5.50
C SER A 200 15.19 16.35 -4.47
N ARG A 201 14.06 15.91 -3.91
CA ARG A 201 13.18 16.71 -3.04
C ARG A 201 13.25 16.36 -1.55
N ASN A 202 14.29 15.65 -1.09
CA ASN A 202 14.40 15.15 0.30
C ASN A 202 13.13 14.43 0.79
N GLY A 203 12.52 13.64 -0.09
CA GLY A 203 11.34 12.84 0.22
C GLY A 203 11.71 11.45 0.77
N SER A 204 10.76 10.51 0.68
CA SER A 204 10.94 9.12 1.11
C SER A 204 12.04 8.36 0.34
N LEU A 205 12.42 8.79 -0.85
CA LEU A 205 13.56 8.26 -1.60
C LEU A 205 14.77 9.18 -1.39
N SER A 206 15.78 8.70 -0.66
CA SER A 206 17.06 9.40 -0.53
C SER A 206 17.95 9.18 -1.76
N PRO A 207 18.74 10.18 -2.21
CA PRO A 207 19.76 9.98 -3.24
C PRO A 207 20.74 8.84 -2.92
N ASP A 208 21.05 8.61 -1.65
CA ASP A 208 21.97 7.56 -1.18
C ASP A 208 21.44 6.14 -1.46
N MET A 209 20.15 5.98 -1.73
CA MET A 209 19.55 4.70 -2.15
C MET A 209 19.83 4.38 -3.63
N LEU A 210 20.20 5.39 -4.43
CA LEU A 210 20.51 5.27 -5.86
C LEU A 210 22.00 5.07 -6.08
N THR A 211 22.56 4.03 -5.44
CA THR A 211 23.96 3.64 -5.63
C THR A 211 24.20 3.13 -7.05
N ASP A 212 25.47 3.13 -7.49
CA ASP A 212 25.84 2.57 -8.80
C ASP A 212 25.40 1.10 -8.93
N GLN A 213 25.53 0.32 -7.86
CA GLN A 213 25.07 -1.06 -7.81
C GLN A 213 23.52 -1.17 -7.96
N ALA A 214 22.75 -0.30 -7.32
CA ALA A 214 21.31 -0.26 -7.49
C ALA A 214 20.93 0.11 -8.93
N LEU A 215 21.61 1.07 -9.53
CA LEU A 215 21.40 1.48 -10.91
C LEU A 215 21.76 0.37 -11.92
N GLU A 216 22.80 -0.43 -11.67
CA GLU A 216 23.13 -1.60 -12.48
C GLU A 216 22.02 -2.64 -12.45
N LYS A 217 21.50 -2.97 -11.27
CA LYS A 217 20.34 -3.87 -11.11
C LYS A 217 19.12 -3.36 -11.88
N ILE A 218 18.81 -2.07 -11.74
CA ILE A 218 17.66 -1.44 -12.42
C ILE A 218 17.82 -1.50 -13.94
N ARG A 219 19.04 -1.27 -14.48
CA ARG A 219 19.31 -1.38 -15.92
C ARG A 219 19.17 -2.80 -16.43
N ALA A 220 19.63 -3.79 -15.67
CA ALA A 220 19.46 -5.20 -16.02
C ALA A 220 17.98 -5.59 -16.05
N LEU A 221 17.21 -5.20 -15.02
CA LEU A 221 15.76 -5.42 -14.98
C LEU A 221 15.01 -4.69 -16.11
N ASP A 222 15.44 -3.50 -16.51
CA ASP A 222 14.86 -2.78 -17.65
C ASP A 222 15.10 -3.50 -18.99
N ALA A 223 16.30 -4.09 -19.15
CA ALA A 223 16.61 -4.89 -20.33
C ALA A 223 15.71 -6.14 -20.41
N LEU A 224 15.46 -6.81 -19.29
CA LEU A 224 14.53 -7.94 -19.20
C LEU A 224 13.09 -7.53 -19.51
N ALA A 225 12.63 -6.42 -18.96
CA ALA A 225 11.31 -5.89 -19.24
C ALA A 225 11.11 -5.62 -20.73
N LYS A 226 12.10 -5.01 -21.39
CA LYS A 226 12.08 -4.78 -22.85
C LYS A 226 12.01 -6.09 -23.64
N GLY A 227 12.73 -7.12 -23.23
CA GLY A 227 12.63 -8.47 -23.80
C GLY A 227 11.23 -9.06 -23.73
N ARG A 228 10.48 -8.73 -22.68
CA ARG A 228 9.08 -9.11 -22.46
C ARG A 228 8.06 -8.22 -23.20
N GLY A 229 8.51 -7.18 -23.91
CA GLY A 229 7.63 -6.17 -24.50
C GLY A 229 6.92 -5.27 -23.47
N GLN A 230 7.46 -5.16 -22.27
CA GLN A 230 6.93 -4.34 -21.17
C GLN A 230 7.88 -3.19 -20.84
N THR A 231 7.36 -2.12 -20.24
CA THR A 231 8.19 -1.17 -19.52
C THR A 231 8.66 -1.79 -18.20
N LEU A 232 9.75 -1.29 -17.61
CA LEU A 232 10.22 -1.74 -16.32
C LEU A 232 9.11 -1.63 -15.23
N ALA A 233 8.35 -0.54 -15.25
CA ALA A 233 7.22 -0.36 -14.33
C ALA A 233 6.14 -1.44 -14.51
N GLN A 234 5.78 -1.78 -15.74
CA GLN A 234 4.81 -2.82 -16.03
C GLN A 234 5.31 -4.20 -15.57
N MET A 235 6.56 -4.54 -15.88
CA MET A 235 7.14 -5.80 -15.41
C MET A 235 7.20 -5.85 -13.87
N ALA A 236 7.57 -4.76 -13.20
CA ALA A 236 7.61 -4.72 -11.74
C ALA A 236 6.24 -4.91 -11.09
N LEU A 237 5.19 -4.33 -11.67
CA LEU A 237 3.80 -4.53 -11.21
C LEU A 237 3.34 -5.98 -11.47
N ALA A 238 3.58 -6.51 -12.66
CA ALA A 238 3.26 -7.90 -12.99
C ALA A 238 4.00 -8.88 -12.07
N TRP A 239 5.28 -8.62 -11.81
CA TRP A 239 6.09 -9.46 -10.92
C TRP A 239 5.57 -9.43 -9.46
N THR A 240 5.10 -8.29 -8.98
CA THR A 240 4.48 -8.17 -7.65
C THR A 240 3.24 -9.07 -7.54
N LEU A 241 2.49 -9.22 -8.61
CA LEU A 241 1.26 -10.02 -8.68
C LEU A 241 1.49 -11.50 -9.05
N ARG A 242 2.74 -11.94 -9.27
CA ARG A 242 3.05 -13.33 -9.70
C ARG A 242 2.72 -14.39 -8.66
N ASP A 243 2.78 -14.01 -7.36
CA ASP A 243 2.42 -14.90 -6.26
C ASP A 243 0.91 -14.80 -6.01
N PRO A 244 0.15 -15.89 -6.10
CA PRO A 244 -1.31 -15.85 -5.94
C PRO A 244 -1.77 -15.40 -4.54
N ARG A 245 -0.88 -15.38 -3.55
CA ARG A 245 -1.16 -14.85 -2.21
C ARG A 245 -1.16 -13.32 -2.17
N VAL A 246 -0.59 -12.67 -3.18
CA VAL A 246 -0.70 -11.21 -3.35
C VAL A 246 -1.96 -10.89 -4.13
N THR A 247 -2.99 -10.47 -3.42
CA THR A 247 -4.33 -10.21 -3.97
C THR A 247 -4.36 -9.02 -4.91
N SER A 248 -3.61 -7.96 -4.59
CA SER A 248 -3.60 -6.71 -5.35
C SER A 248 -2.33 -5.90 -5.10
N THR A 249 -2.09 -4.90 -5.92
CA THR A 249 -1.00 -3.94 -5.73
C THR A 249 -1.49 -2.51 -5.89
N LEU A 250 -1.04 -1.62 -5.00
CA LEU A 250 -1.39 -0.21 -5.01
C LEU A 250 -0.54 0.55 -6.03
N VAL A 251 -1.17 1.37 -6.84
CA VAL A 251 -0.50 2.25 -7.78
C VAL A 251 -0.87 3.70 -7.52
N GLY A 252 0.13 4.58 -7.57
CA GLY A 252 -0.06 6.02 -7.60
C GLY A 252 0.27 6.56 -8.98
N ALA A 253 -0.55 7.48 -9.49
CA ALA A 253 -0.32 8.12 -10.77
C ALA A 253 -0.43 9.64 -10.69
N SER A 254 0.46 10.35 -11.38
CA SER A 254 0.45 11.81 -11.52
C SER A 254 -0.26 12.28 -12.81
N SER A 255 -0.52 11.38 -13.74
CA SER A 255 -1.23 11.63 -15.00
C SER A 255 -2.09 10.44 -15.41
N VAL A 256 -3.05 10.68 -16.30
CA VAL A 256 -3.87 9.61 -16.91
C VAL A 256 -3.00 8.64 -17.69
N ALA A 257 -2.05 9.15 -18.48
CA ALA A 257 -1.14 8.31 -19.25
C ALA A 257 -0.31 7.36 -18.37
N GLN A 258 0.16 7.84 -17.21
CA GLN A 258 0.87 6.98 -16.25
C GLN A 258 -0.05 5.92 -15.64
N LEU A 259 -1.30 6.26 -15.32
CA LEU A 259 -2.28 5.31 -14.83
C LEU A 259 -2.54 4.21 -15.86
N GLU A 260 -2.81 4.59 -17.12
CA GLU A 260 -3.05 3.64 -18.21
C GLU A 260 -1.84 2.75 -18.48
N ALA A 261 -0.63 3.31 -18.43
CA ALA A 261 0.59 2.54 -18.55
C ALA A 261 0.74 1.50 -17.43
N ASN A 262 0.42 1.87 -16.18
CA ASN A 262 0.45 0.95 -15.04
C ASN A 262 -0.59 -0.16 -15.19
N VAL A 263 -1.83 0.16 -15.60
CA VAL A 263 -2.88 -0.83 -15.85
C VAL A 263 -2.49 -1.78 -16.97
N GLY A 264 -1.74 -1.29 -17.96
CA GLY A 264 -1.17 -2.11 -19.04
C GLY A 264 -0.28 -3.28 -18.56
N ALA A 265 0.18 -3.27 -17.32
CA ALA A 265 0.89 -4.42 -16.71
C ALA A 265 0.05 -5.70 -16.73
N LEU A 266 -1.28 -5.57 -16.63
CA LEU A 266 -2.20 -6.71 -16.58
C LEU A 266 -2.28 -7.49 -17.91
N ALA A 267 -1.77 -6.93 -18.99
CA ALA A 267 -1.75 -7.61 -20.31
C ALA A 267 -0.72 -8.76 -20.39
N ASN A 268 0.28 -8.79 -19.49
CA ASN A 268 1.32 -9.84 -19.46
C ASN A 268 1.75 -10.09 -18.02
N LEU A 269 1.04 -10.95 -17.30
CA LEU A 269 1.30 -11.33 -15.92
C LEU A 269 2.11 -12.63 -15.79
N ASP A 270 2.22 -13.42 -16.85
CA ASP A 270 2.88 -14.71 -16.83
C ASP A 270 4.39 -14.56 -16.89
N PHE A 271 5.08 -15.34 -16.10
CA PHE A 271 6.54 -15.45 -16.09
C PHE A 271 6.94 -16.91 -16.25
N SER A 272 7.89 -17.18 -17.14
CA SER A 272 8.54 -18.49 -17.18
C SER A 272 9.48 -18.67 -16.00
N ALA A 273 9.84 -19.93 -15.68
CA ALA A 273 10.81 -20.24 -14.63
C ALA A 273 12.19 -19.61 -14.92
N ASP A 274 12.59 -19.60 -16.20
CA ASP A 274 13.88 -19.02 -16.61
C ASP A 274 13.88 -17.50 -16.45
N GLU A 275 12.79 -16.82 -16.82
CA GLU A 275 12.62 -15.37 -16.60
C GLU A 275 12.66 -15.02 -15.10
N LEU A 276 11.98 -15.79 -14.26
CA LEU A 276 12.02 -15.56 -12.81
C LEU A 276 13.41 -15.77 -12.24
N ALA A 277 14.13 -16.80 -12.68
CA ALA A 277 15.50 -17.05 -12.24
C ALA A 277 16.46 -15.91 -12.65
N GLU A 278 16.30 -15.36 -13.86
CA GLU A 278 17.09 -14.24 -14.33
C GLU A 278 16.73 -12.94 -13.56
N ILE A 279 15.43 -12.68 -13.37
CA ILE A 279 14.96 -11.55 -12.55
C ILE A 279 15.53 -11.65 -11.13
N ASP A 280 15.47 -12.82 -10.50
CA ASP A 280 15.95 -13.05 -9.13
C ASP A 280 17.46 -12.79 -8.96
N GLY A 281 18.24 -12.93 -10.03
CA GLY A 281 19.64 -12.52 -10.05
C GLY A 281 19.87 -11.01 -9.84
N HIS A 282 18.88 -10.19 -10.17
CA HIS A 282 18.93 -8.73 -10.07
C HIS A 282 17.95 -8.15 -9.04
N ALA A 283 16.79 -8.77 -8.89
CA ALA A 283 15.73 -8.37 -7.96
C ALA A 283 16.04 -8.82 -6.52
N THR A 284 17.06 -8.26 -5.94
CA THR A 284 17.51 -8.55 -4.58
C THR A 284 17.23 -7.39 -3.65
N ASP A 285 17.04 -7.69 -2.36
CA ASP A 285 16.84 -6.66 -1.33
C ASP A 285 17.97 -5.63 -1.41
N SER A 286 17.58 -4.37 -1.48
CA SER A 286 18.50 -3.23 -1.64
C SER A 286 18.46 -2.28 -0.45
N GLY A 287 17.94 -2.73 0.71
CA GLY A 287 17.89 -1.93 1.94
C GLY A 287 16.94 -0.73 1.86
N ILE A 288 15.97 -0.76 0.94
CA ILE A 288 15.04 0.34 0.71
C ILE A 288 13.76 0.27 1.56
N ASN A 289 13.66 -0.68 2.48
CA ASN A 289 12.52 -0.80 3.37
C ASN A 289 12.59 0.24 4.50
N ILE A 290 12.18 1.48 4.20
CA ILE A 290 12.12 2.56 5.19
C ILE A 290 11.02 2.33 6.26
N TRP A 291 10.16 1.33 6.07
CA TRP A 291 9.09 0.97 7.00
C TRP A 291 9.45 -0.24 7.89
N ALA A 292 10.68 -0.74 7.82
CA ALA A 292 11.13 -1.91 8.61
C ALA A 292 10.90 -1.73 10.11
N GLY A 293 11.21 -0.54 10.65
CA GLY A 293 10.98 -0.22 12.05
C GLY A 293 9.49 -0.15 12.49
N SER A 294 8.56 -0.19 11.52
CA SER A 294 7.12 -0.24 11.81
C SER A 294 6.58 -1.67 11.95
N SER A 295 7.41 -2.68 11.65
CA SER A 295 6.98 -4.08 11.60
C SER A 295 7.20 -4.83 12.93
N ASP A 296 8.29 -4.58 13.62
CA ASP A 296 8.75 -5.40 14.76
C ASP A 296 8.94 -4.60 16.06
N GLU A 297 8.88 -3.28 16.02
CA GLU A 297 9.05 -2.41 17.18
C GLU A 297 7.76 -2.11 17.90
#